data_95218b2c8ca533838d2d41f994b7f827
#
_entry.id   95218b2c8ca533838d2d41f994b7f827
#
_cell.length_a   1.000
_cell.length_b   1.000
_cell.length_c   1.000
_cell.angle_alpha   90.00
_cell.angle_beta   90.00
_cell.angle_gamma   90.00
#
_symmetry.space_group_name_H-M   'P 1'
#
loop_
_entity.id
_entity.type
_entity.pdbx_description
1 polymer ?
#
loop_
_entity_poly.entity_id
_entity_poly.type
_entity_poly.pdbx_seq_one_letter_code
_entity_poly.pdbx_strand_id
1 'polypeptide(L)'
;FDEKNYHLLMKLYQENDRPGKVIETYYKLVNLLDKELGISPNKAIQQLYHEVMAKDRSDRKIKQFLRNTDHFFGRVGEIKRLESYFSKIIERQEPRALLLVGGTGIGKRTVTRQVLANQTKYFQIVMAECFKEEMTVGLQPWRSLLDGLGDLVIQHQILSTSQWQVILDSYFPMMAGEASDLELNTDRLARFVLDILQKISKKKALVILVEDCHWMDEASVAVLEQVMNHLRDYPVAFVLTKHLSTPPYLGHFFNRLLLRSQLDCIELQPLDFKTSAAYLQAQTGQLAISEERLAAIYRVSQGIPFFLSEYAEQLLRGEKFQPLTSVIKAKLSLKLGYLSSQEEELVDYLACFSSPASVALLAKLLGLSVEEVVEIA
;
A
#
# COMPACT_ATOMS: atom_id res chain seq x y z
N PHE A 1 -17.16 0.31 -43.24
CA PHE A 1 -16.62 0.48 -41.89
C PHE A 1 -15.12 0.19 -41.92
N ASP A 2 -14.27 1.17 -41.62
CA ASP A 2 -12.82 0.95 -41.61
C ASP A 2 -12.29 1.05 -40.17
N GLU A 3 -12.18 -0.11 -39.49
CA GLU A 3 -11.59 -0.22 -38.17
C GLU A 3 -10.17 0.39 -38.12
N LYS A 4 -9.47 0.48 -39.27
CA LYS A 4 -8.15 1.10 -39.37
C LYS A 4 -8.18 2.58 -39.00
N ASN A 5 -9.24 3.29 -39.36
CA ASN A 5 -9.39 4.71 -39.01
C ASN A 5 -9.59 4.91 -37.51
N TYR A 6 -10.37 4.03 -36.87
CA TYR A 6 -10.53 4.03 -35.41
C TYR A 6 -9.21 3.70 -34.71
N HIS A 7 -8.49 2.71 -35.18
CA HIS A 7 -7.16 2.36 -34.67
C HIS A 7 -6.17 3.53 -34.79
N LEU A 8 -6.12 4.18 -35.92
CA LEU A 8 -5.26 5.35 -36.15
C LEU A 8 -5.65 6.52 -35.22
N LEU A 9 -6.95 6.78 -35.09
CA LEU A 9 -7.47 7.84 -34.21
C LEU A 9 -7.13 7.56 -32.74
N MET A 10 -7.27 6.31 -32.30
CA MET A 10 -6.90 5.90 -30.95
C MET A 10 -5.40 6.06 -30.69
N LYS A 11 -4.53 5.70 -31.67
CA LYS A 11 -3.08 5.93 -31.58
C LYS A 11 -2.73 7.41 -31.48
N LEU A 12 -3.33 8.25 -32.28
CA LEU A 12 -3.13 9.71 -32.23
C LEU A 12 -3.55 10.29 -30.87
N TYR A 13 -4.64 9.81 -30.29
CA TYR A 13 -5.04 10.21 -28.93
C TYR A 13 -4.08 9.70 -27.86
N GLN A 14 -3.53 8.49 -28.02
CA GLN A 14 -2.52 7.94 -27.12
C GLN A 14 -1.22 8.75 -27.17
N GLU A 15 -0.72 9.07 -28.36
CA GLU A 15 0.49 9.88 -28.58
C GLU A 15 0.34 11.32 -28.02
N ASN A 16 -0.89 11.86 -28.03
CA ASN A 16 -1.18 13.16 -27.45
C ASN A 16 -1.58 13.11 -25.96
N ASP A 17 -1.32 12.01 -25.27
CA ASP A 17 -1.61 11.79 -23.84
C ASP A 17 -3.08 12.09 -23.46
N ARG A 18 -4.03 11.63 -24.29
CA ARG A 18 -5.49 11.78 -24.08
C ARG A 18 -6.18 10.42 -23.88
N PRO A 19 -5.89 9.70 -22.78
CA PRO A 19 -6.42 8.35 -22.57
C PRO A 19 -7.95 8.28 -22.54
N GLY A 20 -8.61 9.29 -21.99
CA GLY A 20 -10.08 9.37 -21.99
C GLY A 20 -10.69 9.36 -23.38
N LYS A 21 -10.01 9.98 -24.38
CA LYS A 21 -10.49 9.98 -25.78
C LYS A 21 -10.24 8.63 -26.47
N VAL A 22 -9.20 7.92 -26.10
CA VAL A 22 -8.95 6.55 -26.57
C VAL A 22 -10.08 5.63 -26.11
N ILE A 23 -10.43 5.70 -24.83
CA ILE A 23 -11.49 4.91 -24.21
C ILE A 23 -12.85 5.23 -24.84
N GLU A 24 -13.18 6.51 -25.02
CA GLU A 24 -14.43 6.96 -25.67
C GLU A 24 -14.51 6.42 -27.11
N THR A 25 -13.42 6.50 -27.86
CA THR A 25 -13.35 6.03 -29.24
C THR A 25 -13.50 4.51 -29.34
N TYR A 26 -12.90 3.76 -28.40
CA TYR A 26 -13.05 2.31 -28.31
C TYR A 26 -14.52 1.90 -28.09
N TYR A 27 -15.20 2.49 -27.09
CA TYR A 27 -16.60 2.17 -26.83
C TYR A 27 -17.54 2.59 -27.97
N LYS A 28 -17.26 3.68 -28.66
CA LYS A 28 -17.99 4.05 -29.89
C LYS A 28 -17.88 2.96 -30.95
N LEU A 29 -16.68 2.42 -31.15
CA LEU A 29 -16.45 1.35 -32.12
C LEU A 29 -17.11 0.04 -31.68
N VAL A 30 -16.99 -0.34 -30.39
CA VAL A 30 -17.65 -1.55 -29.85
C VAL A 30 -19.15 -1.49 -30.09
N ASN A 31 -19.79 -0.40 -29.67
CA ASN A 31 -21.25 -0.23 -29.84
C ASN A 31 -21.67 -0.26 -31.29
N LEU A 32 -20.84 0.26 -32.17
CA LEU A 32 -21.11 0.30 -33.61
C LEU A 32 -21.00 -1.09 -34.25
N LEU A 33 -19.93 -1.81 -33.95
CA LEU A 33 -19.68 -3.18 -34.46
C LEU A 33 -20.71 -4.18 -33.92
N ASP A 34 -21.06 -4.06 -32.64
CA ASP A 34 -22.07 -4.91 -32.01
C ASP A 34 -23.46 -4.70 -32.65
N LYS A 35 -23.86 -3.43 -32.85
CA LYS A 35 -25.17 -3.08 -33.41
C LYS A 35 -25.34 -3.43 -34.88
N GLU A 36 -24.25 -3.31 -35.69
CA GLU A 36 -24.34 -3.47 -37.13
C GLU A 36 -23.89 -4.86 -37.63
N LEU A 37 -22.96 -5.47 -36.95
CA LEU A 37 -22.30 -6.72 -37.39
C LEU A 37 -22.33 -7.83 -36.36
N GLY A 38 -22.63 -7.56 -35.07
CA GLY A 38 -22.60 -8.53 -33.99
C GLY A 38 -21.19 -9.06 -33.70
N ILE A 39 -20.14 -8.29 -34.00
CA ILE A 39 -18.75 -8.70 -33.81
C ILE A 39 -17.99 -7.74 -32.88
N SER A 40 -16.93 -8.23 -32.27
CA SER A 40 -16.03 -7.41 -31.44
C SER A 40 -14.91 -6.77 -32.28
N PRO A 41 -14.33 -5.64 -31.83
CA PRO A 41 -13.18 -5.01 -32.49
C PRO A 41 -12.02 -5.99 -32.69
N ASN A 42 -11.18 -5.73 -33.71
CA ASN A 42 -10.01 -6.57 -33.95
C ASN A 42 -9.02 -6.54 -32.78
N LYS A 43 -8.16 -7.58 -32.71
CA LYS A 43 -7.21 -7.76 -31.62
C LYS A 43 -6.27 -6.56 -31.41
N ALA A 44 -5.86 -5.86 -32.47
CA ALA A 44 -4.96 -4.71 -32.37
C ALA A 44 -5.62 -3.52 -31.65
N ILE A 45 -6.90 -3.29 -31.90
CA ILE A 45 -7.69 -2.24 -31.25
C ILE A 45 -7.97 -2.61 -29.79
N GLN A 46 -8.31 -3.87 -29.51
CA GLN A 46 -8.48 -4.37 -28.14
C GLN A 46 -7.18 -4.23 -27.34
N GLN A 47 -6.04 -4.59 -27.93
CA GLN A 47 -4.73 -4.44 -27.30
C GLN A 47 -4.44 -2.98 -26.97
N LEU A 48 -4.61 -2.06 -27.92
CA LEU A 48 -4.41 -0.62 -27.70
C LEU A 48 -5.30 -0.07 -26.58
N TYR A 49 -6.56 -0.50 -26.51
CA TYR A 49 -7.47 -0.14 -25.43
C TYR A 49 -6.97 -0.66 -24.06
N HIS A 50 -6.55 -1.94 -23.98
CA HIS A 50 -6.02 -2.51 -22.76
C HIS A 50 -4.72 -1.84 -22.30
N GLU A 51 -3.83 -1.48 -23.23
CA GLU A 51 -2.62 -0.70 -22.96
C GLU A 51 -2.93 0.64 -22.30
N VAL A 52 -3.85 1.39 -22.89
CA VAL A 52 -4.24 2.71 -22.37
C VAL A 52 -4.95 2.58 -21.03
N MET A 53 -5.82 1.58 -20.86
CA MET A 53 -6.51 1.34 -19.59
C MET A 53 -5.58 0.92 -18.47
N ALA A 54 -4.58 0.09 -18.76
CA ALA A 54 -3.58 -0.32 -17.77
C ALA A 54 -2.75 0.88 -17.31
N LYS A 55 -2.19 1.64 -18.26
CA LYS A 55 -1.42 2.86 -17.99
C LYS A 55 -2.23 3.90 -17.19
N ASP A 56 -3.47 4.15 -17.58
CA ASP A 56 -4.32 5.11 -16.89
C ASP A 56 -4.65 4.67 -15.45
N ARG A 57 -4.84 3.36 -15.21
CA ARG A 57 -5.09 2.82 -13.85
C ARG A 57 -3.88 2.94 -12.93
N SER A 58 -2.69 2.58 -13.41
CA SER A 58 -1.46 2.61 -12.62
C SER A 58 -1.05 4.06 -12.31
N ASP A 59 -0.98 4.92 -13.33
CA ASP A 59 -0.71 6.34 -13.17
C ASP A 59 -1.73 7.04 -12.27
N ARG A 60 -3.01 6.67 -12.36
CA ARG A 60 -4.05 7.22 -11.47
C ARG A 60 -3.86 6.78 -10.04
N LYS A 61 -3.56 5.50 -9.77
CA LYS A 61 -3.30 4.99 -8.41
C LYS A 61 -2.14 5.74 -7.77
N ILE A 62 -1.02 5.87 -8.46
CA ILE A 62 0.16 6.57 -7.94
C ILE A 62 -0.12 8.07 -7.81
N LYS A 63 -0.69 8.73 -8.84
CA LYS A 63 -1.06 10.14 -8.77
C LYS A 63 -2.10 10.41 -7.67
N GLN A 64 -3.08 9.54 -7.48
CA GLN A 64 -4.05 9.64 -6.40
C GLN A 64 -3.38 9.42 -5.04
N PHE A 65 -2.48 8.46 -4.94
CA PHE A 65 -1.69 8.24 -3.72
C PHE A 65 -0.88 9.48 -3.35
N LEU A 66 -0.26 10.17 -4.31
CA LEU A 66 0.61 11.32 -4.07
C LEU A 66 -0.12 12.67 -3.91
N ARG A 67 -1.40 12.78 -4.29
CA ARG A 67 -2.14 14.06 -4.36
C ARG A 67 -2.49 14.73 -3.02
N ASN A 68 -2.58 13.99 -1.92
CA ASN A 68 -3.06 14.53 -0.63
C ASN A 68 -1.90 14.79 0.34
N THR A 69 -1.06 15.79 0.07
CA THR A 69 0.08 16.17 0.95
C THR A 69 -0.20 17.41 1.80
N ASP A 70 -1.39 18.00 1.72
CA ASP A 70 -1.63 19.39 2.12
C ASP A 70 -1.59 19.70 3.63
N HIS A 71 -1.56 18.71 4.51
CA HIS A 71 -1.57 18.98 5.96
C HIS A 71 -0.71 17.99 6.74
N PHE A 72 0.58 17.96 6.41
CA PHE A 72 1.53 17.13 7.14
C PHE A 72 2.12 17.86 8.34
N PHE A 73 2.04 17.28 9.53
CA PHE A 73 2.53 17.88 10.78
C PHE A 73 3.46 16.94 11.54
N GLY A 74 4.50 17.54 12.10
CA GLY A 74 5.48 16.81 12.91
C GLY A 74 6.35 15.88 12.09
N ARG A 75 6.92 14.87 12.74
CA ARG A 75 7.68 13.77 12.11
C ARG A 75 8.92 14.21 11.30
N VAL A 76 9.50 15.34 11.67
CA VAL A 76 10.67 15.90 10.96
C VAL A 76 11.85 14.91 11.02
N GLY A 77 12.01 14.20 12.13
CA GLY A 77 13.06 13.19 12.30
C GLY A 77 12.87 12.00 11.37
N GLU A 78 11.64 11.46 11.31
CA GLU A 78 11.29 10.32 10.47
C GLU A 78 11.41 10.66 8.98
N ILE A 79 10.95 11.85 8.57
CA ILE A 79 11.12 12.33 7.19
C ILE A 79 12.60 12.41 6.81
N LYS A 80 13.44 13.05 7.63
CA LYS A 80 14.88 13.13 7.37
C LYS A 80 15.56 11.78 7.26
N ARG A 81 15.13 10.80 8.07
CA ARG A 81 15.65 9.42 7.96
C ARG A 81 15.23 8.76 6.66
N LEU A 82 13.97 8.95 6.22
CA LEU A 82 13.46 8.47 4.94
C LEU A 82 14.20 9.11 3.77
N GLU A 83 14.38 10.43 3.77
CA GLU A 83 15.12 11.16 2.74
C GLU A 83 16.59 10.69 2.68
N SER A 84 17.24 10.54 3.83
CA SER A 84 18.59 9.98 3.91
C SER A 84 18.69 8.56 3.35
N TYR A 85 17.66 7.73 3.56
CA TYR A 85 17.58 6.39 2.99
C TYR A 85 17.59 6.44 1.45
N PHE A 86 16.76 7.28 0.83
CA PHE A 86 16.71 7.43 -0.62
C PHE A 86 18.02 7.96 -1.21
N SER A 87 18.67 8.92 -0.55
CA SER A 87 19.99 9.42 -0.98
C SER A 87 21.03 8.30 -0.98
N LYS A 88 21.06 7.47 0.06
CA LYS A 88 21.99 6.31 0.14
C LYS A 88 21.76 5.30 -0.99
N ILE A 89 20.52 5.04 -1.38
CA ILE A 89 20.21 4.14 -2.50
C ILE A 89 20.79 4.68 -3.81
N ILE A 90 20.65 5.99 -4.06
CA ILE A 90 21.19 6.61 -5.28
C ILE A 90 22.72 6.60 -5.27
N GLU A 91 23.35 6.95 -4.16
CA GLU A 91 24.80 7.10 -4.06
C GLU A 91 25.54 5.77 -4.07
N ARG A 92 24.98 4.73 -3.44
CA ARG A 92 25.65 3.45 -3.21
C ARG A 92 25.08 2.29 -4.02
N GLN A 93 23.95 2.49 -4.70
CA GLN A 93 23.21 1.46 -5.41
C GLN A 93 22.92 0.21 -4.55
N GLU A 94 22.83 0.39 -3.23
CA GLU A 94 22.52 -0.70 -2.31
C GLU A 94 21.01 -0.88 -2.21
N PRO A 95 20.45 -2.05 -2.57
CA PRO A 95 19.05 -2.34 -2.34
C PRO A 95 18.84 -2.60 -0.86
N ARG A 96 18.34 -1.60 -0.14
CA ARG A 96 17.93 -1.75 1.25
C ARG A 96 16.42 -1.68 1.36
N ALA A 97 15.88 -2.44 2.28
CA ALA A 97 14.50 -2.28 2.71
C ALA A 97 14.42 -1.22 3.80
N LEU A 98 13.41 -0.38 3.70
CA LEU A 98 13.00 0.50 4.78
C LEU A 98 11.63 0.03 5.27
N LEU A 99 11.54 -0.26 6.56
CA LEU A 99 10.33 -0.72 7.22
C LEU A 99 9.75 0.37 8.10
N LEU A 100 8.53 0.82 7.82
CA LEU A 100 7.75 1.66 8.70
C LEU A 100 6.82 0.79 9.54
N VAL A 101 6.99 0.86 10.84
CA VAL A 101 6.19 0.11 11.81
C VAL A 101 5.28 1.08 12.57
N GLY A 102 4.08 0.67 12.90
CA GLY A 102 3.22 1.47 13.76
C GLY A 102 1.77 1.04 13.75
N GLY A 103 1.03 1.44 14.76
CA GLY A 103 -0.37 1.13 14.94
C GLY A 103 -1.27 1.64 13.80
N THR A 104 -2.52 1.22 13.82
CA THR A 104 -3.51 1.71 12.86
C THR A 104 -3.79 3.20 13.11
N GLY A 105 -3.86 3.98 12.02
CA GLY A 105 -4.15 5.41 12.12
C GLY A 105 -2.97 6.29 12.54
N ILE A 106 -1.78 5.70 12.77
CA ILE A 106 -0.57 6.43 13.19
C ILE A 106 0.04 7.30 12.08
N GLY A 107 -0.40 7.13 10.83
CA GLY A 107 0.04 7.94 9.71
C GLY A 107 1.14 7.32 8.84
N LYS A 108 1.34 5.99 8.83
CA LYS A 108 2.31 5.31 7.96
C LYS A 108 2.17 5.74 6.50
N ARG A 109 0.97 5.60 5.95
CA ARG A 109 0.66 5.94 4.55
C ARG A 109 0.87 7.43 4.26
N THR A 110 0.56 8.31 5.21
CA THR A 110 0.74 9.77 5.06
C THR A 110 2.23 10.14 5.01
N VAL A 111 3.04 9.58 5.91
CA VAL A 111 4.50 9.80 5.92
C VAL A 111 5.13 9.28 4.63
N THR A 112 4.80 8.07 4.21
CA THR A 112 5.31 7.47 2.98
C THR A 112 4.97 8.32 1.76
N ARG A 113 3.71 8.75 1.66
CA ARG A 113 3.22 9.62 0.58
C ARG A 113 3.97 10.94 0.52
N GLN A 114 4.12 11.60 1.65
CA GLN A 114 4.80 12.90 1.76
C GLN A 114 6.23 12.83 1.23
N VAL A 115 6.97 11.80 1.61
CA VAL A 115 8.35 11.64 1.18
C VAL A 115 8.43 11.22 -0.29
N LEU A 116 7.62 10.24 -0.71
CA LEU A 116 7.64 9.74 -2.08
C LEU A 116 7.23 10.80 -3.11
N ALA A 117 6.34 11.73 -2.76
CA ALA A 117 5.98 12.84 -3.63
C ALA A 117 7.20 13.66 -4.06
N ASN A 118 8.16 13.86 -3.15
CA ASN A 118 9.42 14.58 -3.42
C ASN A 118 10.44 13.73 -4.19
N GLN A 119 10.30 12.40 -4.18
CA GLN A 119 11.23 11.47 -4.82
C GLN A 119 10.90 11.14 -6.29
N THR A 120 9.76 11.56 -6.80
CA THR A 120 9.31 11.27 -8.19
C THR A 120 10.26 11.74 -9.28
N LYS A 121 11.08 12.76 -9.00
CA LYS A 121 12.13 13.24 -9.92
C LYS A 121 13.21 12.17 -10.14
N TYR A 122 13.60 11.47 -9.09
CA TYR A 122 14.73 10.55 -9.07
C TYR A 122 14.31 9.11 -9.26
N PHE A 123 13.14 8.73 -8.76
CA PHE A 123 12.64 7.36 -8.76
C PHE A 123 11.36 7.23 -9.59
N GLN A 124 11.21 6.08 -10.21
CA GLN A 124 9.90 5.54 -10.57
C GLN A 124 9.34 4.81 -9.36
N ILE A 125 8.02 4.83 -9.19
CA ILE A 125 7.37 4.25 -8.01
C ILE A 125 6.38 3.20 -8.50
N VAL A 126 6.48 2.01 -7.92
CA VAL A 126 5.49 0.94 -8.09
C VAL A 126 4.99 0.56 -6.71
N MET A 127 3.69 0.32 -6.58
CA MET A 127 3.09 0.04 -5.28
C MET A 127 2.13 -1.14 -5.31
N ALA A 128 2.12 -1.88 -4.21
CA ALA A 128 1.07 -2.82 -3.85
C ALA A 128 0.55 -2.53 -2.45
N GLU A 129 -0.69 -2.85 -2.22
CA GLU A 129 -1.34 -2.83 -0.91
C GLU A 129 -1.79 -4.26 -0.60
N CYS A 130 -1.49 -4.75 0.61
CA CYS A 130 -1.87 -6.08 1.05
C CYS A 130 -3.15 -5.99 1.89
N PHE A 131 -4.05 -6.96 1.71
CA PHE A 131 -5.32 -7.03 2.43
C PHE A 131 -5.44 -8.36 3.18
N LYS A 132 -6.11 -8.34 4.34
CA LYS A 132 -6.32 -9.53 5.18
C LYS A 132 -7.04 -10.64 4.40
N GLU A 133 -8.02 -10.25 3.60
CA GLU A 133 -8.84 -11.16 2.80
C GLU A 133 -8.05 -11.89 1.70
N GLU A 134 -6.94 -11.31 1.28
CA GLU A 134 -6.09 -11.84 0.20
C GLU A 134 -4.94 -12.72 0.71
N MET A 135 -4.74 -12.85 2.04
CA MET A 135 -3.66 -13.68 2.60
C MET A 135 -3.72 -15.15 2.19
N THR A 136 -4.92 -15.65 1.89
CA THR A 136 -5.13 -17.04 1.44
C THR A 136 -4.93 -17.23 -0.06
N VAL A 137 -4.80 -16.12 -0.80
CA VAL A 137 -4.59 -16.13 -2.25
C VAL A 137 -3.12 -15.86 -2.52
N GLY A 138 -2.37 -16.90 -2.85
CA GLY A 138 -0.92 -16.78 -3.05
C GLY A 138 -0.54 -15.76 -4.13
N LEU A 139 0.53 -15.00 -3.86
CA LEU A 139 1.18 -14.06 -4.79
C LEU A 139 0.36 -12.83 -5.22
N GLN A 140 -0.74 -12.51 -4.54
CA GLN A 140 -1.55 -11.32 -4.88
C GLN A 140 -0.79 -9.99 -4.83
N PRO A 141 0.07 -9.72 -3.83
CA PRO A 141 0.90 -8.51 -3.85
C PRO A 141 1.80 -8.42 -5.09
N TRP A 142 2.34 -9.55 -5.54
CA TRP A 142 3.17 -9.59 -6.76
C TRP A 142 2.35 -9.34 -8.02
N ARG A 143 1.12 -9.83 -8.08
CA ARG A 143 0.22 -9.49 -9.19
C ARG A 143 0.03 -7.99 -9.30
N SER A 144 -0.30 -7.31 -8.18
CA SER A 144 -0.44 -5.85 -8.14
C SER A 144 0.85 -5.11 -8.51
N LEU A 145 2.02 -5.60 -8.05
CA LEU A 145 3.32 -5.03 -8.42
C LEU A 145 3.63 -5.22 -9.90
N LEU A 146 3.34 -6.39 -10.46
CA LEU A 146 3.58 -6.69 -11.87
C LEU A 146 2.69 -5.86 -12.79
N ASP A 147 1.45 -5.55 -12.39
CA ASP A 147 0.61 -4.60 -13.13
C ASP A 147 1.30 -3.23 -13.26
N GLY A 148 1.84 -2.70 -12.15
CA GLY A 148 2.58 -1.43 -12.16
C GLY A 148 3.94 -1.50 -12.88
N LEU A 149 4.65 -2.63 -12.76
CA LEU A 149 5.91 -2.86 -13.47
C LEU A 149 5.69 -2.99 -14.98
N GLY A 150 4.55 -3.55 -15.41
CA GLY A 150 4.18 -3.68 -16.80
C GLY A 150 4.15 -2.35 -17.54
N ASP A 151 3.59 -1.31 -16.89
CA ASP A 151 3.58 0.03 -17.45
C ASP A 151 5.01 0.55 -17.71
N LEU A 152 5.91 0.33 -16.75
CA LEU A 152 7.31 0.74 -16.89
C LEU A 152 8.07 -0.10 -17.95
N VAL A 153 7.78 -1.40 -18.02
CA VAL A 153 8.35 -2.31 -19.04
C VAL A 153 7.99 -1.86 -20.45
N ILE A 154 6.74 -1.48 -20.65
CA ILE A 154 6.25 -0.99 -21.96
C ILE A 154 6.81 0.40 -22.24
N GLN A 155 6.77 1.31 -21.26
CA GLN A 155 7.31 2.67 -21.39
C GLN A 155 8.81 2.67 -21.77
N HIS A 156 9.59 1.76 -21.19
CA HIS A 156 11.02 1.62 -21.47
C HIS A 156 11.33 0.71 -22.65
N GLN A 157 10.33 0.20 -23.35
CA GLN A 157 10.45 -0.69 -24.51
C GLN A 157 11.27 -1.97 -24.21
N ILE A 158 11.13 -2.50 -22.99
CA ILE A 158 11.80 -3.74 -22.55
C ILE A 158 11.11 -4.95 -23.18
N LEU A 159 9.76 -4.96 -23.15
CA LEU A 159 8.90 -5.94 -23.79
C LEU A 159 7.71 -5.22 -24.43
N SER A 160 7.11 -5.84 -25.45
CA SER A 160 5.83 -5.39 -25.99
C SER A 160 4.67 -5.76 -25.04
N THR A 161 3.55 -5.08 -25.17
CA THR A 161 2.34 -5.37 -24.37
C THR A 161 1.87 -6.81 -24.54
N SER A 162 1.90 -7.34 -25.76
CA SER A 162 1.50 -8.72 -26.01
C SER A 162 2.44 -9.73 -25.33
N GLN A 163 3.75 -9.48 -25.35
CA GLN A 163 4.72 -10.33 -24.64
C GLN A 163 4.52 -10.26 -23.13
N TRP A 164 4.28 -9.06 -22.58
CA TRP A 164 4.01 -8.87 -21.17
C TRP A 164 2.76 -9.62 -20.73
N GLN A 165 1.66 -9.51 -21.50
CA GLN A 165 0.40 -10.19 -21.17
C GLN A 165 0.56 -11.72 -21.18
N VAL A 166 1.21 -12.29 -22.20
CA VAL A 166 1.49 -13.73 -22.23
C VAL A 166 2.26 -14.21 -21.01
N ILE A 167 3.22 -13.41 -20.55
CA ILE A 167 3.99 -13.72 -19.35
C ILE A 167 3.10 -13.66 -18.10
N LEU A 168 2.33 -12.59 -17.93
CA LEU A 168 1.39 -12.46 -16.78
C LEU A 168 0.42 -13.64 -16.73
N ASP A 169 -0.19 -14.00 -17.86
CA ASP A 169 -1.13 -15.12 -17.96
C ASP A 169 -0.47 -16.47 -17.61
N SER A 170 0.84 -16.60 -17.81
CA SER A 170 1.59 -17.80 -17.44
C SER A 170 1.86 -17.94 -15.94
N TYR A 171 1.86 -16.82 -15.18
CA TYR A 171 2.05 -16.81 -13.73
C TYR A 171 0.71 -16.69 -12.98
N PHE A 172 -0.26 -16.02 -13.58
CA PHE A 172 -1.57 -15.73 -13.00
C PHE A 172 -2.67 -16.09 -14.01
N PRO A 173 -2.90 -17.38 -14.30
CA PRO A 173 -3.94 -17.79 -15.25
C PRO A 173 -5.29 -17.25 -14.80
N MET A 174 -5.92 -16.44 -15.66
CA MET A 174 -7.25 -15.95 -15.43
C MET A 174 -8.23 -17.10 -15.48
N MET A 175 -8.75 -17.50 -14.33
CA MET A 175 -9.99 -18.26 -14.14
C MET A 175 -10.31 -19.36 -15.17
N ALA A 176 -9.51 -20.39 -15.25
CA ALA A 176 -10.05 -21.72 -15.48
C ALA A 176 -10.53 -22.21 -14.11
N GLY A 177 -11.81 -22.53 -13.96
CA GLY A 177 -12.46 -22.92 -12.71
C GLY A 177 -12.02 -24.27 -12.11
N GLU A 178 -10.78 -24.61 -12.29
CA GLU A 178 -10.08 -25.71 -11.68
C GLU A 178 -8.92 -25.11 -10.89
N ALA A 179 -8.99 -25.25 -9.57
CA ALA A 179 -7.82 -25.16 -8.71
C ALA A 179 -6.85 -26.26 -9.16
N SER A 180 -6.12 -25.99 -10.24
CA SER A 180 -5.01 -26.85 -10.62
C SER A 180 -3.95 -26.66 -9.55
N ASP A 181 -3.43 -27.78 -9.01
CA ASP A 181 -2.19 -27.94 -8.24
C ASP A 181 -0.96 -27.43 -9.03
N LEU A 182 -1.03 -26.22 -9.58
CA LEU A 182 0.14 -25.50 -10.07
C LEU A 182 0.91 -25.10 -8.82
N GLU A 183 1.88 -25.95 -8.43
CA GLU A 183 2.94 -25.54 -7.52
C GLU A 183 3.38 -24.14 -7.96
N LEU A 184 3.02 -23.12 -7.14
CA LEU A 184 3.42 -21.74 -7.36
C LEU A 184 4.94 -21.72 -7.41
N ASN A 185 5.50 -21.71 -8.61
CA ASN A 185 6.95 -21.73 -8.79
C ASN A 185 7.54 -20.35 -8.44
N THR A 186 7.65 -20.11 -7.12
CA THR A 186 8.19 -18.88 -6.54
C THR A 186 9.57 -18.53 -7.08
N ASP A 187 10.42 -19.54 -7.34
CA ASP A 187 11.77 -19.34 -7.88
C ASP A 187 11.76 -18.83 -9.31
N ARG A 188 10.81 -19.31 -10.12
CA ARG A 188 10.66 -18.85 -11.49
C ARG A 188 10.14 -17.41 -11.51
N LEU A 189 9.16 -17.10 -10.68
CA LEU A 189 8.62 -15.75 -10.55
C LEU A 189 9.71 -14.79 -10.05
N ALA A 190 10.46 -15.16 -9.00
CA ALA A 190 11.52 -14.34 -8.44
C ALA A 190 12.60 -14.00 -9.50
N ARG A 191 13.02 -14.98 -10.31
CA ARG A 191 13.98 -14.76 -11.39
C ARG A 191 13.45 -13.83 -12.48
N PHE A 192 12.18 -13.99 -12.84
CA PHE A 192 11.54 -13.10 -13.81
C PHE A 192 11.43 -11.67 -13.28
N VAL A 193 10.94 -11.49 -12.05
CA VAL A 193 10.84 -10.18 -11.40
C VAL A 193 12.23 -9.53 -11.30
N LEU A 194 13.24 -10.29 -10.90
CA LEU A 194 14.62 -9.82 -10.80
C LEU A 194 15.12 -9.27 -12.14
N ASP A 195 14.95 -10.00 -13.24
CA ASP A 195 15.37 -9.57 -14.59
C ASP A 195 14.68 -8.27 -15.00
N ILE A 196 13.39 -8.14 -14.73
CA ILE A 196 12.61 -6.92 -15.02
C ILE A 196 13.09 -5.74 -14.18
N LEU A 197 13.26 -5.91 -12.87
CA LEU A 197 13.72 -4.86 -11.98
C LEU A 197 15.13 -4.37 -12.35
N GLN A 198 16.03 -5.28 -12.71
CA GLN A 198 17.36 -4.93 -13.19
C GLN A 198 17.31 -4.11 -14.48
N LYS A 199 16.46 -4.47 -15.43
CA LYS A 199 16.31 -3.74 -16.70
C LYS A 199 15.70 -2.36 -16.49
N ILE A 200 14.66 -2.22 -15.67
CA ILE A 200 14.02 -0.93 -15.35
C ILE A 200 14.98 -0.03 -14.59
N SER A 201 15.62 -0.53 -13.54
CA SER A 201 16.47 0.28 -12.66
C SER A 201 17.75 0.80 -13.35
N LYS A 202 18.23 0.13 -14.41
CA LYS A 202 19.28 0.68 -15.28
C LYS A 202 18.86 1.94 -16.05
N LYS A 203 17.57 2.17 -16.25
CA LYS A 203 17.04 3.36 -16.93
C LYS A 203 16.76 4.50 -15.94
N LYS A 204 16.12 4.17 -14.82
CA LYS A 204 15.83 5.11 -13.73
C LYS A 204 15.66 4.32 -12.43
N ALA A 205 16.16 4.88 -11.33
CA ALA A 205 16.02 4.29 -10.00
C ALA A 205 14.54 3.98 -9.68
N LEU A 206 14.29 2.92 -8.91
CA LEU A 206 12.96 2.37 -8.68
C LEU A 206 12.66 2.29 -7.17
N VAL A 207 11.44 2.65 -6.79
CA VAL A 207 10.87 2.37 -5.47
C VAL A 207 9.77 1.33 -5.61
N ILE A 208 9.85 0.27 -4.83
CA ILE A 208 8.81 -0.72 -4.63
C ILE A 208 8.22 -0.46 -3.25
N LEU A 209 6.99 0.05 -3.23
CA LEU A 209 6.21 0.28 -2.01
C LEU A 209 5.24 -0.88 -1.79
N VAL A 210 5.34 -1.53 -0.63
CA VAL A 210 4.36 -2.52 -0.19
C VAL A 210 3.70 -2.02 1.08
N GLU A 211 2.44 -1.62 0.97
CA GLU A 211 1.66 -1.17 2.12
C GLU A 211 1.03 -2.37 2.84
N ASP A 212 1.00 -2.28 4.17
CA ASP A 212 0.43 -3.28 5.08
C ASP A 212 0.93 -4.71 4.84
N CYS A 213 2.25 -4.85 4.59
CA CYS A 213 2.91 -6.11 4.26
C CYS A 213 2.74 -7.22 5.34
N HIS A 214 2.21 -6.90 6.51
CA HIS A 214 1.84 -7.90 7.51
C HIS A 214 0.68 -8.82 7.05
N TRP A 215 -0.02 -8.46 5.96
CA TRP A 215 -1.00 -9.29 5.27
C TRP A 215 -0.44 -10.02 4.03
N MET A 216 0.88 -9.94 3.81
CA MET A 216 1.52 -10.65 2.69
C MET A 216 1.57 -12.16 2.96
N ASP A 217 1.20 -12.96 1.98
CA ASP A 217 1.28 -14.42 2.05
C ASP A 217 2.74 -14.92 2.06
N GLU A 218 2.97 -16.12 2.57
CA GLU A 218 4.31 -16.70 2.74
C GLU A 218 5.07 -16.87 1.41
N ALA A 219 4.36 -17.26 0.34
CA ALA A 219 4.94 -17.40 -0.98
C ALA A 219 5.42 -16.04 -1.53
N SER A 220 4.64 -14.98 -1.32
CA SER A 220 5.02 -13.61 -1.67
C SER A 220 6.24 -13.12 -0.90
N VAL A 221 6.36 -13.45 0.39
CA VAL A 221 7.53 -13.12 1.20
C VAL A 221 8.77 -13.86 0.70
N ALA A 222 8.64 -15.13 0.32
CA ALA A 222 9.75 -15.91 -0.24
C ALA A 222 10.26 -15.30 -1.56
N VAL A 223 9.37 -14.87 -2.46
CA VAL A 223 9.75 -14.16 -3.69
C VAL A 223 10.45 -12.83 -3.37
N LEU A 224 9.92 -12.05 -2.41
CA LEU A 224 10.52 -10.78 -2.00
C LEU A 224 11.94 -10.96 -1.46
N GLU A 225 12.15 -11.96 -0.62
CA GLU A 225 13.47 -12.26 -0.06
C GLU A 225 14.48 -12.66 -1.17
N GLN A 226 14.08 -13.51 -2.10
CA GLN A 226 14.93 -13.90 -3.22
C GLN A 226 15.29 -12.70 -4.11
N VAL A 227 14.32 -11.86 -4.45
CA VAL A 227 14.52 -10.67 -5.26
C VAL A 227 15.48 -9.70 -4.58
N MET A 228 15.27 -9.40 -3.29
CA MET A 228 16.13 -8.48 -2.53
C MET A 228 17.57 -8.97 -2.41
N ASN A 229 17.78 -10.27 -2.25
CA ASN A 229 19.12 -10.84 -2.12
C ASN A 229 19.98 -10.68 -3.39
N HIS A 230 19.37 -10.49 -4.57
CA HIS A 230 20.05 -10.43 -5.87
C HIS A 230 20.06 -9.03 -6.52
N LEU A 231 19.57 -7.99 -5.82
CA LEU A 231 19.53 -6.62 -6.35
C LEU A 231 20.58 -5.67 -5.74
N ARG A 232 21.70 -6.22 -5.24
CA ARG A 232 22.69 -5.42 -4.47
C ARG A 232 23.31 -4.26 -5.22
N ASP A 233 23.48 -4.40 -6.54
CA ASP A 233 24.17 -3.42 -7.38
C ASP A 233 23.21 -2.56 -8.22
N TYR A 234 21.92 -2.57 -7.86
CA TYR A 234 20.89 -1.87 -8.62
C TYR A 234 20.18 -0.82 -7.74
N PRO A 235 19.86 0.38 -8.26
CA PRO A 235 19.20 1.42 -7.50
C PRO A 235 17.70 1.12 -7.33
N VAL A 236 17.38 0.11 -6.52
CA VAL A 236 16.02 -0.31 -6.18
C VAL A 236 15.83 -0.16 -4.67
N ALA A 237 14.88 0.67 -4.26
CA ALA A 237 14.47 0.87 -2.88
C ALA A 237 13.20 0.09 -2.57
N PHE A 238 13.20 -0.67 -1.48
CA PHE A 238 12.00 -1.33 -0.96
C PHE A 238 11.49 -0.55 0.25
N VAL A 239 10.27 -0.03 0.17
CA VAL A 239 9.58 0.62 1.28
C VAL A 239 8.43 -0.25 1.71
N LEU A 240 8.48 -0.76 2.93
CA LEU A 240 7.49 -1.68 3.47
C LEU A 240 6.79 -1.01 4.66
N THR A 241 5.48 -1.14 4.76
CA THR A 241 4.75 -0.70 5.95
C THR A 241 4.08 -1.88 6.63
N LYS A 242 4.12 -1.93 7.96
CA LYS A 242 3.45 -2.99 8.73
C LYS A 242 2.81 -2.49 10.01
N HIS A 243 1.91 -3.30 10.56
CA HIS A 243 1.42 -3.14 11.92
C HIS A 243 2.43 -3.64 12.96
N LEU A 244 2.18 -3.42 14.23
CA LEU A 244 3.04 -3.88 15.33
C LEU A 244 3.14 -5.41 15.35
N SER A 245 2.01 -6.10 15.27
CA SER A 245 1.97 -7.57 15.16
C SER A 245 2.23 -8.03 13.74
N THR A 246 2.82 -9.21 13.60
CA THR A 246 3.14 -9.84 12.30
C THR A 246 3.13 -11.36 12.42
N PRO A 247 2.74 -12.08 11.34
CA PRO A 247 2.90 -13.52 11.28
C PRO A 247 4.35 -13.97 11.51
N PRO A 248 4.59 -15.15 12.12
CA PRO A 248 5.94 -15.63 12.43
C PRO A 248 6.88 -15.67 11.23
N TYR A 249 6.42 -16.16 10.06
CA TYR A 249 7.25 -16.23 8.85
C TYR A 249 7.76 -14.85 8.39
N LEU A 250 6.92 -13.83 8.50
CA LEU A 250 7.30 -12.46 8.17
C LEU A 250 8.24 -11.86 9.24
N GLY A 251 8.05 -12.21 10.51
CA GLY A 251 9.00 -11.88 11.59
C GLY A 251 10.38 -12.47 11.31
N HIS A 252 10.46 -13.73 10.91
CA HIS A 252 11.71 -14.39 10.51
C HIS A 252 12.37 -13.71 9.31
N PHE A 253 11.59 -13.30 8.30
CA PHE A 253 12.10 -12.55 7.16
C PHE A 253 12.75 -11.23 7.59
N PHE A 254 12.08 -10.41 8.40
CA PHE A 254 12.64 -9.15 8.88
C PHE A 254 13.89 -9.35 9.74
N ASN A 255 13.89 -10.36 10.61
CA ASN A 255 15.06 -10.69 11.41
C ASN A 255 16.27 -11.08 10.54
N ARG A 256 16.08 -11.84 9.46
CA ARG A 256 17.16 -12.15 8.51
C ARG A 256 17.71 -10.90 7.83
N LEU A 257 16.84 -9.96 7.43
CA LEU A 257 17.27 -8.69 6.85
C LEU A 257 18.02 -7.81 7.85
N LEU A 258 17.58 -7.75 9.10
CA LEU A 258 18.27 -7.03 10.18
C LEU A 258 19.67 -7.60 10.43
N LEU A 259 19.81 -8.92 10.55
CA LEU A 259 21.09 -9.60 10.75
C LEU A 259 22.09 -9.33 9.61
N ARG A 260 21.59 -9.10 8.38
CA ARG A 260 22.41 -8.78 7.20
C ARG A 260 22.62 -7.27 7.00
N SER A 261 22.15 -6.43 7.93
CA SER A 261 22.17 -4.96 7.82
C SER A 261 21.51 -4.45 6.55
N GLN A 262 20.47 -5.15 6.06
CA GLN A 262 19.72 -4.82 4.85
C GLN A 262 18.38 -4.14 5.15
N LEU A 263 18.03 -3.90 6.41
CA LEU A 263 16.78 -3.30 6.85
C LEU A 263 17.04 -2.08 7.72
N ASP A 264 16.53 -0.93 7.28
CA ASP A 264 16.34 0.24 8.14
C ASP A 264 14.92 0.22 8.69
N CYS A 265 14.73 0.39 10.00
CA CYS A 265 13.42 0.36 10.63
C CYS A 265 13.10 1.71 11.28
N ILE A 266 11.90 2.23 10.98
CA ILE A 266 11.36 3.44 11.60
C ILE A 266 10.04 3.07 12.26
N GLU A 267 10.00 3.16 13.59
CA GLU A 267 8.77 2.98 14.34
C GLU A 267 8.09 4.34 14.55
N LEU A 268 6.87 4.47 14.08
CA LEU A 268 6.09 5.69 14.24
C LEU A 268 5.35 5.67 15.57
N GLN A 269 5.71 6.59 16.45
CA GLN A 269 5.04 6.79 17.74
C GLN A 269 3.86 7.75 17.62
N PRO A 270 2.88 7.75 18.53
CA PRO A 270 1.86 8.80 18.60
C PRO A 270 2.51 10.19 18.68
N LEU A 271 1.80 11.21 18.19
CA LEU A 271 2.23 12.60 18.31
C LEU A 271 2.18 13.03 19.78
N ASP A 272 3.15 13.79 20.25
CA ASP A 272 3.11 14.39 21.58
C ASP A 272 2.02 15.45 21.69
N PHE A 273 1.75 15.91 22.91
CA PHE A 273 0.70 16.91 23.17
C PHE A 273 0.92 18.20 22.38
N LYS A 274 2.15 18.69 22.35
CA LYS A 274 2.49 19.94 21.65
C LYS A 274 2.25 19.83 20.16
N THR A 275 2.73 18.77 19.55
CA THR A 275 2.55 18.49 18.11
C THR A 275 1.07 18.24 17.78
N SER A 276 0.33 17.54 18.65
CA SER A 276 -1.11 17.30 18.48
C SER A 276 -1.91 18.62 18.56
N ALA A 277 -1.57 19.50 19.47
CA ALA A 277 -2.20 20.82 19.59
C ALA A 277 -1.91 21.69 18.35
N ALA A 278 -0.65 21.72 17.89
CA ALA A 278 -0.27 22.42 16.66
C ALA A 278 -0.99 21.85 15.42
N TYR A 279 -1.14 20.53 15.35
CA TYR A 279 -1.90 19.86 14.28
C TYR A 279 -3.37 20.33 14.30
N LEU A 280 -4.05 20.26 15.44
CA LEU A 280 -5.45 20.69 15.57
C LEU A 280 -5.64 22.16 15.20
N GLN A 281 -4.77 23.06 15.68
CA GLN A 281 -4.84 24.48 15.38
C GLN A 281 -4.68 24.77 13.87
N ALA A 282 -3.78 24.06 13.22
CA ALA A 282 -3.57 24.23 11.79
C ALA A 282 -4.72 23.67 10.95
N GLN A 283 -5.27 22.50 11.33
CA GLN A 283 -6.41 21.90 10.64
C GLN A 283 -7.69 22.74 10.79
N THR A 284 -7.86 23.39 11.91
CA THR A 284 -9.06 24.21 12.20
C THR A 284 -8.94 25.68 11.78
N GLY A 285 -7.88 26.05 11.03
CA GLY A 285 -7.69 27.42 10.53
C GLY A 285 -7.48 28.44 11.65
N GLN A 286 -6.77 28.05 12.72
CA GLN A 286 -6.49 28.85 13.92
C GLN A 286 -7.74 29.19 14.76
N LEU A 287 -8.77 28.38 14.73
CA LEU A 287 -9.86 28.47 15.70
C LEU A 287 -9.29 28.48 17.12
N ALA A 288 -9.75 29.41 17.96
CA ALA A 288 -9.34 29.48 19.36
C ALA A 288 -9.89 28.25 20.11
N ILE A 289 -9.03 27.24 20.29
CA ILE A 289 -9.36 26.02 21.06
C ILE A 289 -8.83 26.21 22.48
N SER A 290 -9.69 26.08 23.49
CA SER A 290 -9.24 26.20 24.89
C SER A 290 -8.27 25.07 25.25
N GLU A 291 -7.35 25.34 26.19
CA GLU A 291 -6.39 24.32 26.67
C GLU A 291 -7.11 23.10 27.27
N GLU A 292 -8.22 23.31 27.97
CA GLU A 292 -9.04 22.23 28.53
C GLU A 292 -9.56 21.31 27.41
N ARG A 293 -10.01 21.90 26.29
CA ARG A 293 -10.52 21.14 25.13
C ARG A 293 -9.40 20.40 24.40
N LEU A 294 -8.23 21.03 24.24
CA LEU A 294 -7.04 20.37 23.70
C LEU A 294 -6.61 19.19 24.57
N ALA A 295 -6.58 19.37 25.91
CA ALA A 295 -6.24 18.30 26.83
C ALA A 295 -7.26 17.15 26.79
N ALA A 296 -8.55 17.46 26.68
CA ALA A 296 -9.60 16.45 26.55
C ALA A 296 -9.45 15.64 25.24
N ILE A 297 -9.23 16.32 24.11
CA ILE A 297 -9.00 15.67 22.82
C ILE A 297 -7.74 14.80 22.87
N TYR A 298 -6.64 15.31 23.42
CA TYR A 298 -5.39 14.54 23.52
C TYR A 298 -5.54 13.30 24.38
N ARG A 299 -6.24 13.41 25.51
CA ARG A 299 -6.50 12.27 26.41
C ARG A 299 -7.21 11.13 25.70
N VAL A 300 -8.15 11.43 24.81
CA VAL A 300 -8.94 10.42 24.10
C VAL A 300 -8.19 9.94 22.85
N SER A 301 -7.57 10.85 22.10
CA SER A 301 -6.84 10.51 20.86
C SER A 301 -5.52 9.82 21.12
N GLN A 302 -4.92 9.98 22.31
CA GLN A 302 -3.57 9.53 22.65
C GLN A 302 -2.52 9.97 21.62
N GLY A 303 -2.76 11.11 20.92
CA GLY A 303 -1.89 11.62 19.88
C GLY A 303 -1.91 10.82 18.56
N ILE A 304 -2.87 9.92 18.36
CA ILE A 304 -3.03 9.17 17.12
C ILE A 304 -3.64 10.09 16.06
N PRO A 305 -2.93 10.32 14.91
CA PRO A 305 -3.35 11.30 13.90
C PRO A 305 -4.74 11.05 13.31
N PHE A 306 -5.17 9.80 13.17
CA PHE A 306 -6.50 9.46 12.70
C PHE A 306 -7.60 10.05 13.63
N PHE A 307 -7.46 9.89 14.93
CA PHE A 307 -8.43 10.46 15.86
C PHE A 307 -8.33 11.98 15.91
N LEU A 308 -7.13 12.53 15.84
CA LEU A 308 -6.94 13.99 15.80
C LEU A 308 -7.63 14.61 14.57
N SER A 309 -7.57 13.96 13.39
CA SER A 309 -8.26 14.47 12.19
C SER A 309 -9.77 14.45 12.34
N GLU A 310 -10.34 13.40 12.94
CA GLU A 310 -11.77 13.31 13.21
C GLU A 310 -12.24 14.39 14.18
N TYR A 311 -11.44 14.66 15.23
CA TYR A 311 -11.78 15.73 16.17
C TYR A 311 -11.57 17.13 15.59
N ALA A 312 -10.61 17.32 14.68
CA ALA A 312 -10.48 18.57 13.94
C ALA A 312 -11.73 18.86 13.09
N GLU A 313 -12.25 17.85 12.39
CA GLU A 313 -13.49 17.98 11.63
C GLU A 313 -14.71 18.28 12.53
N GLN A 314 -14.80 17.64 13.70
CA GLN A 314 -15.84 17.92 14.66
C GLN A 314 -15.78 19.38 15.15
N LEU A 315 -14.57 19.90 15.40
CA LEU A 315 -14.35 21.30 15.77
C LEU A 315 -14.80 22.26 14.68
N LEU A 316 -14.46 21.97 13.41
CA LEU A 316 -14.86 22.79 12.25
C LEU A 316 -16.38 22.85 12.06
N ARG A 317 -17.09 21.76 12.36
CA ARG A 317 -18.56 21.71 12.32
C ARG A 317 -19.23 22.43 13.50
N GLY A 318 -18.46 22.92 14.48
CA GLY A 318 -19.00 23.55 15.69
C GLY A 318 -19.74 22.59 16.61
N GLU A 319 -19.53 21.30 16.49
CA GLU A 319 -20.19 20.27 17.28
C GLU A 319 -19.65 20.21 18.72
N LYS A 320 -20.48 19.75 19.66
CA LYS A 320 -19.99 19.41 20.98
C LYS A 320 -19.02 18.25 20.88
N PHE A 321 -17.95 18.30 21.69
CA PHE A 321 -16.96 17.22 21.73
C PHE A 321 -17.61 15.89 22.10
N GLN A 322 -17.49 14.91 21.18
CA GLN A 322 -17.95 13.54 21.38
C GLN A 322 -16.75 12.60 21.14
N PRO A 323 -16.32 11.84 22.15
CA PRO A 323 -15.20 10.90 22.03
C PRO A 323 -15.40 9.82 20.97
N LEU A 324 -16.66 9.42 20.75
CA LEU A 324 -17.05 8.39 19.80
C LEU A 324 -17.88 8.99 18.66
N THR A 325 -17.23 9.56 17.64
CA THR A 325 -17.91 9.99 16.41
C THR A 325 -18.45 8.79 15.64
N SER A 326 -19.41 9.03 14.72
CA SER A 326 -19.93 7.96 13.84
C SER A 326 -18.84 7.24 13.06
N VAL A 327 -17.83 7.98 12.58
CA VAL A 327 -16.68 7.44 11.82
C VAL A 327 -15.80 6.58 12.73
N ILE A 328 -15.51 7.03 13.93
CA ILE A 328 -14.72 6.25 14.91
C ILE A 328 -15.49 4.97 15.28
N LYS A 329 -16.80 5.06 15.54
CA LYS A 329 -17.64 3.89 15.83
C LYS A 329 -17.62 2.89 14.68
N ALA A 330 -17.85 3.34 13.45
CA ALA A 330 -17.83 2.46 12.27
C ALA A 330 -16.49 1.74 12.12
N LYS A 331 -15.37 2.46 12.29
CA LYS A 331 -14.04 1.88 12.20
C LYS A 331 -13.72 0.88 13.30
N LEU A 332 -14.16 1.15 14.53
CA LEU A 332 -14.04 0.22 15.66
C LEU A 332 -14.91 -1.03 15.42
N SER A 333 -16.17 -0.85 15.00
CA SER A 333 -17.05 -1.99 14.68
C SER A 333 -16.49 -2.90 13.59
N LEU A 334 -15.89 -2.32 12.53
CA LEU A 334 -15.20 -3.11 11.51
C LEU A 334 -14.04 -3.93 12.11
N LYS A 335 -13.25 -3.34 13.00
CA LYS A 335 -12.14 -4.05 13.66
C LYS A 335 -12.62 -5.16 14.58
N LEU A 336 -13.63 -4.87 15.40
CA LEU A 336 -14.24 -5.86 16.31
C LEU A 336 -14.81 -7.05 15.51
N GLY A 337 -15.42 -6.79 14.35
CA GLY A 337 -15.94 -7.87 13.47
C GLY A 337 -14.88 -8.81 12.89
N TYR A 338 -13.61 -8.49 13.01
CA TYR A 338 -12.50 -9.38 12.59
C TYR A 338 -11.91 -10.20 13.74
N LEU A 339 -12.37 -9.97 14.97
CA LEU A 339 -11.90 -10.72 16.14
C LEU A 339 -12.49 -12.12 16.16
N SER A 340 -11.69 -13.08 16.58
CA SER A 340 -12.19 -14.40 17.01
C SER A 340 -12.99 -14.29 18.30
N SER A 341 -13.77 -15.29 18.63
CA SER A 341 -14.55 -15.28 19.89
C SER A 341 -13.67 -15.14 21.14
N GLN A 342 -12.45 -15.66 21.12
CA GLN A 342 -11.50 -15.52 22.23
C GLN A 342 -10.89 -14.12 22.32
N GLU A 343 -10.57 -13.51 21.17
CA GLU A 343 -10.10 -12.11 21.11
C GLU A 343 -11.22 -11.15 21.54
N GLU A 344 -12.47 -11.40 21.13
CA GLU A 344 -13.64 -10.59 21.51
C GLU A 344 -13.84 -10.64 23.03
N GLU A 345 -13.80 -11.84 23.62
CA GLU A 345 -13.92 -12.03 25.08
C GLU A 345 -12.79 -11.31 25.83
N LEU A 346 -11.55 -11.38 25.34
CA LEU A 346 -10.42 -10.66 25.91
C LEU A 346 -10.64 -9.14 25.86
N VAL A 347 -11.14 -8.60 24.75
CA VAL A 347 -11.46 -7.16 24.59
C VAL A 347 -12.57 -6.75 25.54
N ASP A 348 -13.60 -7.55 25.73
CA ASP A 348 -14.70 -7.29 26.67
C ASP A 348 -14.21 -7.20 28.12
N TYR A 349 -13.34 -8.12 28.53
CA TYR A 349 -12.71 -8.01 29.85
C TYR A 349 -11.83 -6.76 29.96
N LEU A 350 -11.00 -6.47 28.95
CA LEU A 350 -10.16 -5.27 28.96
C LEU A 350 -10.98 -3.98 29.04
N ALA A 351 -12.15 -3.94 28.40
CA ALA A 351 -13.05 -2.78 28.44
C ALA A 351 -13.64 -2.50 29.84
N CYS A 352 -13.62 -3.48 30.73
CA CYS A 352 -14.09 -3.31 32.12
C CYS A 352 -13.04 -2.63 33.02
N PHE A 353 -11.79 -2.49 32.59
CA PHE A 353 -10.74 -1.88 33.39
C PHE A 353 -10.54 -0.40 33.04
N SER A 354 -10.39 0.43 34.05
CA SER A 354 -10.05 1.86 33.92
C SER A 354 -8.52 2.10 33.83
N SER A 355 -7.72 1.09 34.07
CA SER A 355 -6.25 1.10 34.05
C SER A 355 -5.72 -0.19 33.40
N PRO A 356 -4.46 -0.21 32.94
CA PRO A 356 -3.87 -1.42 32.34
C PRO A 356 -4.02 -2.64 33.25
N ALA A 357 -4.60 -3.71 32.73
CA ALA A 357 -4.71 -5.00 33.40
C ALA A 357 -3.45 -5.84 33.22
N SER A 358 -3.02 -6.60 34.23
CA SER A 358 -1.90 -7.53 34.06
C SER A 358 -2.34 -8.78 33.31
N VAL A 359 -1.44 -9.32 32.48
CA VAL A 359 -1.69 -10.56 31.73
C VAL A 359 -2.08 -11.72 32.68
N ALA A 360 -1.46 -11.80 33.86
CA ALA A 360 -1.79 -12.81 34.87
C ALA A 360 -3.24 -12.68 35.41
N LEU A 361 -3.78 -11.45 35.50
CA LEU A 361 -5.17 -11.24 35.90
C LEU A 361 -6.11 -11.66 34.78
N LEU A 362 -5.81 -11.30 33.53
CA LEU A 362 -6.59 -11.68 32.38
C LEU A 362 -6.62 -13.21 32.17
N ALA A 363 -5.47 -13.86 32.36
CA ALA A 363 -5.37 -15.32 32.32
C ALA A 363 -6.32 -16.01 33.31
N LYS A 364 -6.40 -15.48 34.54
CA LYS A 364 -7.33 -15.99 35.55
C LYS A 364 -8.79 -15.75 35.19
N LEU A 365 -9.12 -14.60 34.63
CA LEU A 365 -10.50 -14.25 34.24
C LEU A 365 -11.00 -15.09 33.06
N LEU A 366 -10.12 -15.34 32.07
CA LEU A 366 -10.41 -16.13 30.90
C LEU A 366 -10.31 -17.64 31.12
N GLY A 367 -9.72 -18.06 32.24
CA GLY A 367 -9.45 -19.49 32.51
C GLY A 367 -8.35 -20.10 31.63
N LEU A 368 -7.45 -19.24 31.11
CA LEU A 368 -6.37 -19.60 30.20
C LEU A 368 -5.00 -19.51 30.91
N SER A 369 -3.98 -20.08 30.30
CA SER A 369 -2.59 -19.86 30.71
C SER A 369 -2.09 -18.45 30.31
N VAL A 370 -1.01 -18.00 30.92
CA VAL A 370 -0.40 -16.70 30.60
C VAL A 370 0.09 -16.69 29.15
N GLU A 371 0.65 -17.82 28.69
CA GLU A 371 1.12 -18.00 27.33
C GLU A 371 -0.03 -17.87 26.30
N GLU A 372 -1.16 -18.55 26.55
CA GLU A 372 -2.33 -18.48 25.67
C GLU A 372 -2.90 -17.06 25.59
N VAL A 373 -2.95 -16.30 26.70
CA VAL A 373 -3.40 -14.92 26.67
C VAL A 373 -2.44 -14.02 25.88
N VAL A 374 -1.14 -14.28 25.93
CA VAL A 374 -0.15 -13.53 25.13
C VAL A 374 -0.26 -13.84 23.64
N GLU A 375 -0.64 -15.07 23.28
CA GLU A 375 -0.89 -15.46 21.88
C GLU A 375 -2.18 -14.82 21.29
N ILE A 376 -3.20 -14.67 22.14
CA ILE A 376 -4.48 -14.04 21.75
C ILE A 376 -4.35 -12.51 21.63
N ALA A 377 -3.49 -11.87 22.45
CA ALA A 377 -3.36 -10.40 22.55
C ALA A 377 -2.42 -9.80 21.49
#